data_1ebc9188158db725ab50ee2b572291f2
#
_entry.id   1ebc9188158db725ab50ee2b572291f2
#
_cell.length_a   1.000
_cell.length_b   1.000
_cell.length_c   1.000
_cell.angle_alpha   90.00
_cell.angle_beta   90.00
_cell.angle_gamma   90.00
#
_symmetry.space_group_name_H-M   'P 1'
#
loop_
_entity.id
_entity.type
_entity.pdbx_description
1 polymer ?
#
loop_
_entity_poly.entity_id
_entity_poly.type
_entity_poly.pdbx_seq_one_letter_code
_entity_poly.pdbx_strand_id
1 'polypeptide(L)'
;MKIMKIFRHLIAAGCLIWVASTEAQSWVTPALPAIPDRVYPIADFGAIGDGVTTNTAAIQAAIDAAAGAGGGTLEVPAGVFLSGPLRMASQIRLRVDGTLRMLPLGQYPGGTTDPANFISGANLHDIALSGSGSIDGQGAPWWPYAKTRGAKRPRMISFSSCERVLIEGLLLTNSPMFHIAISGRTCDVTVRGVTIRANASTDPVNPSHNTDACDVTGKRILIQDCDISVGDDNYTCGGGTSDVLITNCTYGYGHGVSIGSPTSGGISNFTVIHCTFNNTDSGIRIKSDRDRGGLLQRLSYRDLCMTNVGCPILIYAAYMATNREYRALNSLTPAIAATYPRREVTEKTPIYRDILFSNVTAMAQPGRRAGLIWGLPEMAVTNVLLQQVTLTADKSLGIYYAQNVRMVDSHIRTPTGVNPLDSTHAQVLVTPP
;
A
#
# COMPACT_ATOMS: atom_id res chain seq x y z
N MET A 1 -8.47 75.32 17.47
CA MET A 1 -9.12 74.29 18.30
C MET A 1 -9.47 73.13 17.37
N LYS A 2 -8.53 72.14 17.20
CA LYS A 2 -8.69 70.99 16.32
C LYS A 2 -8.82 69.75 17.19
N ILE A 3 -9.95 69.07 17.07
CA ILE A 3 -10.29 67.83 17.79
C ILE A 3 -9.65 66.68 17.00
N MET A 4 -8.71 65.97 17.60
CA MET A 4 -8.07 64.79 17.09
C MET A 4 -8.89 63.54 17.42
N LYS A 5 -9.50 62.93 16.41
CA LYS A 5 -10.20 61.63 16.56
C LYS A 5 -9.20 60.49 16.49
N ILE A 6 -9.06 59.75 17.58
CA ILE A 6 -8.29 58.51 17.69
C ILE A 6 -9.18 57.38 17.16
N PHE A 7 -8.80 56.81 16.01
CA PHE A 7 -9.36 55.53 15.51
C PHE A 7 -8.69 54.36 16.20
N ARG A 8 -9.38 53.67 17.06
CA ARG A 8 -8.99 52.33 17.56
C ARG A 8 -9.33 51.31 16.49
N HIS A 9 -8.33 50.69 15.87
CA HIS A 9 -8.51 49.52 15.04
C HIS A 9 -8.65 48.29 15.96
N LEU A 10 -9.86 47.74 16.05
CA LEU A 10 -10.11 46.40 16.54
C LEU A 10 -9.68 45.43 15.42
N ILE A 11 -8.57 44.73 15.64
CA ILE A 11 -8.23 43.55 14.85
C ILE A 11 -9.09 42.42 15.39
N ALA A 12 -10.20 42.12 14.71
CA ALA A 12 -10.96 40.89 14.94
C ALA A 12 -10.13 39.74 14.36
N ALA A 13 -9.47 38.99 15.23
CA ALA A 13 -8.91 37.69 14.89
C ALA A 13 -10.06 36.72 14.56
N GLY A 14 -10.42 36.60 13.29
CA GLY A 14 -11.37 35.62 12.82
C GLY A 14 -10.73 34.22 12.98
N CYS A 15 -11.08 33.52 14.06
CA CYS A 15 -10.91 32.07 14.12
C CYS A 15 -11.78 31.46 13.03
N LEU A 16 -11.20 31.19 11.87
CA LEU A 16 -11.80 30.29 10.90
C LEU A 16 -11.84 28.89 11.55
N ILE A 17 -13.01 28.59 12.14
CA ILE A 17 -13.33 27.22 12.56
C ILE A 17 -13.48 26.42 11.27
N TRP A 18 -12.42 25.74 10.88
CA TRP A 18 -12.51 24.70 9.87
C TRP A 18 -13.33 23.55 10.49
N VAL A 19 -14.63 23.59 10.29
CA VAL A 19 -15.48 22.43 10.50
C VAL A 19 -15.06 21.46 9.42
N ALA A 20 -14.35 20.40 9.80
CA ALA A 20 -14.19 19.25 8.94
C ALA A 20 -15.62 18.81 8.61
N SER A 21 -16.11 19.20 7.44
CA SER A 21 -17.36 18.68 6.94
C SER A 21 -17.19 17.16 6.92
N THR A 22 -17.98 16.48 7.71
CA THR A 22 -18.15 15.03 7.68
C THR A 22 -18.92 14.63 6.41
N GLU A 23 -18.75 15.36 5.32
CA GLU A 23 -19.19 14.88 4.04
C GLU A 23 -18.46 13.57 3.80
N ALA A 24 -19.23 12.49 3.83
CA ALA A 24 -18.75 11.17 3.44
C ALA A 24 -18.09 11.37 2.07
N GLN A 25 -16.77 11.24 2.02
CA GLN A 25 -16.02 11.35 0.80
C GLN A 25 -16.68 10.43 -0.22
N SER A 26 -17.28 10.97 -1.28
CA SER A 26 -17.99 10.20 -2.26
C SER A 26 -17.00 9.27 -2.95
N TRP A 27 -17.01 8.01 -2.53
CA TRP A 27 -16.20 6.98 -3.16
C TRP A 27 -16.95 6.45 -4.40
N VAL A 28 -16.23 6.29 -5.50
CA VAL A 28 -16.77 5.74 -6.74
C VAL A 28 -16.43 4.26 -6.82
N THR A 29 -17.44 3.42 -6.84
CA THR A 29 -17.28 1.97 -6.98
C THR A 29 -16.59 1.65 -8.32
N PRO A 30 -15.48 0.89 -8.32
CA PRO A 30 -14.85 0.44 -9.56
C PRO A 30 -15.81 -0.39 -10.41
N ALA A 31 -15.80 -0.17 -11.71
CA ALA A 31 -16.53 -1.01 -12.64
C ALA A 31 -15.87 -2.41 -12.69
N LEU A 32 -16.69 -3.46 -12.68
CA LEU A 32 -16.22 -4.84 -12.81
C LEU A 32 -16.01 -5.21 -14.29
N PRO A 33 -15.12 -6.19 -14.58
CA PRO A 33 -14.92 -6.71 -15.92
C PRO A 33 -16.18 -7.32 -16.52
N ALA A 34 -16.44 -7.04 -17.79
CA ALA A 34 -17.45 -7.74 -18.60
C ALA A 34 -16.76 -8.86 -19.40
N ILE A 35 -16.90 -10.09 -18.95
CA ILE A 35 -16.29 -11.27 -19.56
C ILE A 35 -17.38 -12.06 -20.28
N PRO A 36 -17.21 -12.43 -21.57
CA PRO A 36 -18.13 -13.28 -22.28
C PRO A 36 -18.36 -14.65 -21.60
N ASP A 37 -19.59 -15.14 -21.65
CA ASP A 37 -19.98 -16.39 -21.02
C ASP A 37 -19.61 -17.61 -21.88
N ARG A 38 -18.31 -17.78 -22.10
CA ARG A 38 -17.71 -18.92 -22.79
C ARG A 38 -16.63 -19.52 -21.92
N VAL A 39 -16.52 -20.85 -21.92
CA VAL A 39 -15.57 -21.57 -21.07
C VAL A 39 -14.58 -22.33 -21.92
N TYR A 40 -13.30 -22.26 -21.51
CA TYR A 40 -12.14 -22.89 -22.12
C TYR A 40 -11.39 -23.69 -21.08
N PRO A 41 -11.71 -24.99 -20.85
CA PRO A 41 -10.94 -25.81 -19.94
C PRO A 41 -9.51 -25.97 -20.48
N ILE A 42 -8.49 -25.67 -19.66
CA ILE A 42 -7.08 -25.78 -20.12
C ILE A 42 -6.70 -27.22 -20.47
N ALA A 43 -7.41 -28.21 -19.94
CA ALA A 43 -7.24 -29.63 -20.27
C ALA A 43 -7.52 -29.93 -21.75
N ASP A 44 -8.45 -29.21 -22.39
CA ASP A 44 -8.78 -29.35 -23.80
C ASP A 44 -7.63 -28.89 -24.72
N PHE A 45 -6.68 -28.14 -24.16
CA PHE A 45 -5.44 -27.69 -24.80
C PHE A 45 -4.23 -28.53 -24.43
N GLY A 46 -4.45 -29.64 -23.72
CA GLY A 46 -3.39 -30.60 -23.33
C GLY A 46 -2.69 -30.27 -22.01
N ALA A 47 -3.25 -29.41 -21.16
CA ALA A 47 -2.70 -29.16 -19.83
C ALA A 47 -2.93 -30.37 -18.91
N ILE A 48 -1.90 -30.76 -18.14
CA ILE A 48 -1.89 -31.89 -17.22
C ILE A 48 -1.56 -31.41 -15.81
N GLY A 49 -2.47 -31.62 -14.87
CA GLY A 49 -2.38 -31.15 -13.48
C GLY A 49 -1.65 -32.11 -12.54
N ASP A 50 -0.53 -32.69 -12.96
CA ASP A 50 0.25 -33.71 -12.25
C ASP A 50 1.36 -33.13 -11.33
N GLY A 51 1.56 -31.83 -11.35
CA GLY A 51 2.62 -31.15 -10.58
C GLY A 51 4.03 -31.31 -11.16
N VAL A 52 4.19 -31.94 -12.32
CA VAL A 52 5.47 -32.21 -12.97
C VAL A 52 5.51 -31.67 -14.39
N THR A 53 4.45 -31.87 -15.17
CA THR A 53 4.37 -31.45 -16.57
C THR A 53 4.31 -29.92 -16.68
N THR A 54 5.13 -29.38 -17.58
CA THR A 54 5.10 -27.93 -17.90
C THR A 54 3.94 -27.61 -18.83
N ASN A 55 3.03 -26.77 -18.38
CA ASN A 55 1.76 -26.44 -19.05
C ASN A 55 1.75 -25.06 -19.72
N THR A 56 2.88 -24.34 -19.79
CA THR A 56 2.93 -22.96 -20.29
C THR A 56 2.33 -22.83 -21.68
N ALA A 57 2.70 -23.69 -22.62
CA ALA A 57 2.20 -23.65 -23.98
C ALA A 57 0.70 -23.96 -24.07
N ALA A 58 0.23 -24.96 -23.32
CA ALA A 58 -1.18 -25.35 -23.28
C ALA A 58 -2.06 -24.21 -22.71
N ILE A 59 -1.66 -23.62 -21.59
CA ILE A 59 -2.40 -22.53 -20.96
C ILE A 59 -2.37 -21.27 -21.85
N GLN A 60 -1.22 -20.95 -22.47
CA GLN A 60 -1.16 -19.81 -23.39
C GLN A 60 -2.01 -20.03 -24.64
N ALA A 61 -2.04 -21.23 -25.20
CA ALA A 61 -2.90 -21.56 -26.32
C ALA A 61 -4.40 -21.40 -25.99
N ALA A 62 -4.81 -21.77 -24.76
CA ALA A 62 -6.16 -21.53 -24.27
C ALA A 62 -6.48 -20.02 -24.17
N ILE A 63 -5.54 -19.20 -23.65
CA ILE A 63 -5.69 -17.74 -23.59
C ILE A 63 -5.85 -17.17 -25.01
N ASP A 64 -4.99 -17.58 -25.94
CA ASP A 64 -4.95 -17.08 -27.31
C ASP A 64 -6.23 -17.48 -28.07
N ALA A 65 -6.72 -18.71 -27.88
CA ALA A 65 -7.98 -19.18 -28.47
C ALA A 65 -9.20 -18.41 -27.95
N ALA A 66 -9.28 -18.21 -26.63
CA ALA A 66 -10.35 -17.43 -26.01
C ALA A 66 -10.31 -15.97 -26.49
N ALA A 67 -9.13 -15.34 -26.55
CA ALA A 67 -8.96 -13.98 -27.05
C ALA A 67 -9.37 -13.86 -28.53
N GLY A 68 -8.97 -14.81 -29.36
CA GLY A 68 -9.34 -14.86 -30.79
C GLY A 68 -10.86 -15.03 -31.02
N ALA A 69 -11.57 -15.60 -30.04
CA ALA A 69 -13.03 -15.76 -30.06
C ALA A 69 -13.79 -14.60 -29.38
N GLY A 70 -13.08 -13.54 -28.97
CA GLY A 70 -13.67 -12.35 -28.34
C GLY A 70 -13.83 -12.45 -26.83
N GLY A 71 -13.10 -13.33 -26.17
CA GLY A 71 -13.03 -13.45 -24.72
C GLY A 71 -13.71 -14.69 -24.14
N GLY A 72 -13.58 -14.85 -22.82
CA GLY A 72 -14.17 -15.96 -22.06
C GLY A 72 -13.40 -16.30 -20.80
N THR A 73 -13.81 -17.41 -20.18
CA THR A 73 -13.23 -17.92 -18.94
C THR A 73 -12.36 -19.16 -19.23
N LEU A 74 -11.08 -19.08 -18.90
CA LEU A 74 -10.22 -20.24 -18.82
C LEU A 74 -10.44 -20.94 -17.46
N GLU A 75 -10.58 -22.26 -17.47
CA GLU A 75 -10.71 -23.05 -16.26
C GLU A 75 -9.44 -23.86 -15.97
N VAL A 76 -8.82 -23.58 -14.83
CA VAL A 76 -7.74 -24.39 -14.25
C VAL A 76 -8.40 -25.27 -13.17
N PRO A 77 -8.68 -26.56 -13.47
CA PRO A 77 -9.40 -27.43 -12.55
C PRO A 77 -8.53 -27.89 -11.37
N ALA A 78 -9.08 -28.74 -10.52
CA ALA A 78 -8.31 -29.40 -9.45
C ALA A 78 -7.07 -30.10 -10.01
N GLY A 79 -5.92 -29.96 -9.33
CA GLY A 79 -4.62 -30.43 -9.75
C GLY A 79 -3.53 -29.36 -9.55
N VAL A 80 -2.29 -29.69 -9.90
CA VAL A 80 -1.15 -28.77 -9.82
C VAL A 80 -0.57 -28.58 -11.22
N PHE A 81 -0.72 -27.37 -11.76
CA PHE A 81 -0.28 -27.04 -13.12
C PHE A 81 0.98 -26.16 -13.07
N LEU A 82 2.13 -26.72 -13.43
CA LEU A 82 3.37 -25.96 -13.53
C LEU A 82 3.35 -25.10 -14.80
N SER A 83 3.72 -23.82 -14.67
CA SER A 83 3.78 -22.91 -15.80
C SER A 83 4.93 -21.91 -15.68
N GLY A 84 5.50 -21.54 -16.81
CA GLY A 84 6.30 -20.34 -17.00
C GLY A 84 5.41 -19.11 -17.21
N PRO A 85 5.97 -18.00 -17.75
CA PRO A 85 5.24 -16.74 -17.95
C PRO A 85 4.02 -16.91 -18.86
N LEU A 86 2.91 -16.27 -18.45
CA LEU A 86 1.64 -16.22 -19.17
C LEU A 86 1.29 -14.76 -19.51
N ARG A 87 0.82 -14.53 -20.72
CA ARG A 87 0.33 -13.24 -21.20
C ARG A 87 -1.19 -13.25 -21.29
N MET A 88 -1.83 -12.40 -20.50
CA MET A 88 -3.28 -12.21 -20.54
C MET A 88 -3.70 -11.40 -21.77
N ALA A 89 -4.97 -11.50 -22.10
CA ALA A 89 -5.64 -10.68 -23.13
C ALA A 89 -6.88 -10.00 -22.54
N SER A 90 -7.44 -9.04 -23.28
CA SER A 90 -8.70 -8.38 -22.90
C SER A 90 -9.87 -9.37 -22.91
N GLN A 91 -10.85 -9.12 -22.04
CA GLN A 91 -12.07 -9.92 -21.87
C GLN A 91 -11.82 -11.37 -21.47
N ILE A 92 -10.71 -11.62 -20.72
CA ILE A 92 -10.33 -12.94 -20.26
C ILE A 92 -10.42 -13.03 -18.73
N ARG A 93 -11.10 -14.10 -18.28
CA ARG A 93 -11.04 -14.58 -16.89
C ARG A 93 -10.15 -15.82 -16.82
N LEU A 94 -9.16 -15.82 -15.95
CA LEU A 94 -8.43 -17.01 -15.54
C LEU A 94 -9.02 -17.48 -14.20
N ARG A 95 -9.86 -18.52 -14.23
CA ARG A 95 -10.43 -19.14 -13.04
C ARG A 95 -9.54 -20.29 -12.58
N VAL A 96 -9.00 -20.18 -11.39
CA VAL A 96 -8.10 -21.17 -10.80
C VAL A 96 -8.80 -21.82 -9.61
N ASP A 97 -9.22 -23.07 -9.77
CA ASP A 97 -9.82 -23.86 -8.70
C ASP A 97 -8.85 -24.93 -8.16
N GLY A 98 -7.78 -25.24 -8.90
CA GLY A 98 -6.61 -26.02 -8.46
C GLY A 98 -5.43 -25.12 -8.04
N THR A 99 -4.21 -25.56 -8.36
CA THR A 99 -2.99 -24.80 -8.12
C THR A 99 -2.29 -24.46 -9.43
N LEU A 100 -2.15 -23.18 -9.72
CA LEU A 100 -1.27 -22.69 -10.78
C LEU A 100 0.08 -22.36 -10.15
N ARG A 101 1.13 -23.14 -10.48
CA ARG A 101 2.44 -23.02 -9.86
C ARG A 101 3.48 -22.52 -10.84
N MET A 102 4.27 -21.54 -10.46
CA MET A 102 5.43 -21.11 -11.26
C MET A 102 6.44 -22.24 -11.44
N LEU A 103 7.14 -22.28 -12.58
CA LEU A 103 8.31 -23.12 -12.73
C LEU A 103 9.39 -22.78 -11.70
N PRO A 104 10.15 -23.78 -11.20
CA PRO A 104 11.28 -23.54 -10.30
C PRO A 104 12.28 -22.57 -10.92
N LEU A 105 13.03 -21.81 -10.10
CA LEU A 105 14.06 -20.85 -10.56
C LEU A 105 14.97 -21.42 -11.64
N GLY A 106 15.47 -22.66 -11.50
CA GLY A 106 16.37 -23.30 -12.46
C GLY A 106 15.74 -23.62 -13.81
N GLN A 107 14.40 -23.57 -13.93
CA GLN A 107 13.65 -23.85 -15.16
C GLN A 107 12.88 -22.61 -15.65
N TYR A 108 12.84 -21.53 -14.85
CA TYR A 108 12.10 -20.32 -15.21
C TYR A 108 12.84 -19.53 -16.29
N PRO A 109 12.18 -19.19 -17.42
CA PRO A 109 12.82 -18.47 -18.52
C PRO A 109 13.43 -17.14 -18.06
N GLY A 110 14.66 -16.86 -18.45
CA GLY A 110 15.42 -15.67 -18.09
C GLY A 110 16.08 -15.71 -16.70
N GLY A 111 15.75 -16.69 -15.85
CA GLY A 111 16.35 -16.88 -14.53
C GLY A 111 16.39 -15.56 -13.73
N THR A 112 17.54 -15.24 -13.12
CA THR A 112 17.72 -13.97 -12.39
C THR A 112 18.24 -12.81 -13.27
N THR A 113 18.40 -13.04 -14.57
CA THR A 113 18.96 -12.03 -15.50
C THR A 113 17.86 -11.18 -16.12
N ASP A 114 16.84 -11.82 -16.71
CA ASP A 114 15.73 -11.12 -17.36
C ASP A 114 14.42 -11.93 -17.34
N PRO A 115 13.90 -12.28 -16.17
CA PRO A 115 12.66 -13.04 -16.07
C PRO A 115 11.47 -12.18 -16.48
N ALA A 116 10.59 -12.70 -17.33
CA ALA A 116 9.27 -12.13 -17.52
C ALA A 116 8.41 -12.34 -16.26
N ASN A 117 7.43 -11.45 -16.01
CA ASN A 117 6.48 -11.65 -14.91
C ASN A 117 5.58 -12.87 -15.19
N PHE A 118 5.09 -13.52 -14.11
CA PHE A 118 4.39 -14.78 -14.24
C PHE A 118 3.06 -14.66 -14.97
N ILE A 119 2.14 -13.82 -14.48
CA ILE A 119 0.88 -13.49 -15.17
C ILE A 119 0.92 -12.00 -15.49
N SER A 120 0.90 -11.65 -16.75
CA SER A 120 1.14 -10.26 -17.14
C SER A 120 0.26 -9.79 -18.28
N GLY A 121 0.07 -8.45 -18.35
CA GLY A 121 -0.65 -7.79 -19.44
C GLY A 121 -0.46 -6.28 -19.40
N ALA A 122 -0.58 -5.66 -20.56
CA ALA A 122 -0.51 -4.21 -20.69
C ALA A 122 -1.53 -3.70 -21.69
N ASN A 123 -2.12 -2.54 -21.41
CA ASN A 123 -3.13 -1.89 -22.25
C ASN A 123 -4.36 -2.79 -22.53
N LEU A 124 -4.77 -3.55 -21.53
CA LEU A 124 -5.88 -4.49 -21.60
C LEU A 124 -7.12 -3.94 -20.87
N HIS A 125 -8.27 -4.48 -21.17
CA HIS A 125 -9.50 -4.21 -20.45
C HIS A 125 -10.27 -5.51 -20.13
N ASP A 126 -11.10 -5.46 -19.10
CA ASP A 126 -11.94 -6.58 -18.70
C ASP A 126 -11.14 -7.84 -18.41
N ILE A 127 -10.29 -7.77 -17.37
CA ILE A 127 -9.43 -8.87 -16.95
C ILE A 127 -9.87 -9.38 -15.59
N ALA A 128 -9.99 -10.69 -15.43
CA ALA A 128 -10.24 -11.28 -14.14
C ALA A 128 -9.29 -12.45 -13.83
N LEU A 129 -8.80 -12.49 -12.59
CA LEU A 129 -8.19 -13.66 -11.96
C LEU A 129 -9.10 -14.07 -10.80
N SER A 130 -9.64 -15.26 -10.81
CA SER A 130 -10.65 -15.66 -9.81
C SER A 130 -10.58 -17.16 -9.50
N GLY A 131 -11.34 -17.61 -8.51
CA GLY A 131 -11.47 -19.01 -8.16
C GLY A 131 -11.22 -19.27 -6.68
N SER A 132 -11.29 -20.54 -6.29
CA SER A 132 -11.08 -21.02 -4.92
C SER A 132 -9.68 -21.64 -4.71
N GLY A 133 -8.88 -21.70 -5.76
CA GLY A 133 -7.57 -22.33 -5.76
C GLY A 133 -6.42 -21.37 -5.39
N SER A 134 -5.22 -21.77 -5.80
CA SER A 134 -4.01 -21.05 -5.42
C SER A 134 -3.09 -20.73 -6.61
N ILE A 135 -2.34 -19.63 -6.49
CA ILE A 135 -1.21 -19.29 -7.33
C ILE A 135 0.03 -19.30 -6.45
N ASP A 136 0.98 -20.21 -6.73
CA ASP A 136 2.20 -20.40 -5.96
C ASP A 136 3.43 -19.98 -6.79
N GLY A 137 4.11 -18.92 -6.33
CA GLY A 137 5.25 -18.32 -7.00
C GLY A 137 6.57 -19.04 -6.77
N GLN A 138 6.63 -20.07 -5.92
CA GLN A 138 7.86 -20.78 -5.56
C GLN A 138 9.01 -19.82 -5.19
N GLY A 139 8.74 -18.76 -4.42
CA GLY A 139 9.62 -17.61 -4.21
C GLY A 139 10.86 -17.85 -3.36
N ALA A 140 10.86 -18.86 -2.48
CA ALA A 140 11.96 -19.07 -1.54
C ALA A 140 13.37 -19.13 -2.19
N PRO A 141 13.60 -19.80 -3.33
CA PRO A 141 14.88 -19.77 -4.02
C PRO A 141 15.24 -18.39 -4.63
N TRP A 142 14.25 -17.53 -4.84
CA TRP A 142 14.44 -16.19 -5.42
C TRP A 142 14.77 -15.12 -4.37
N TRP A 143 14.29 -15.26 -3.13
CA TRP A 143 14.39 -14.22 -2.12
C TRP A 143 15.82 -13.80 -1.77
N PRO A 144 16.84 -14.68 -1.73
CA PRO A 144 18.22 -14.27 -1.51
C PRO A 144 18.72 -13.22 -2.51
N TYR A 145 18.19 -13.24 -3.73
CA TYR A 145 18.57 -12.29 -4.79
C TYR A 145 18.03 -10.87 -4.60
N ALA A 146 17.17 -10.63 -3.62
CA ALA A 146 16.65 -9.30 -3.29
C ALA A 146 17.77 -8.27 -3.02
N LYS A 147 18.90 -8.73 -2.47
CA LYS A 147 20.06 -7.88 -2.13
C LYS A 147 21.22 -8.02 -3.12
N THR A 148 21.06 -8.82 -4.17
CA THR A 148 22.11 -9.05 -5.18
C THR A 148 22.01 -7.98 -6.27
N ARG A 149 23.05 -7.18 -6.43
CA ARG A 149 23.09 -6.12 -7.43
C ARG A 149 22.92 -6.68 -8.85
N GLY A 150 21.95 -6.14 -9.59
CA GLY A 150 21.67 -6.53 -10.97
C GLY A 150 20.79 -7.79 -11.13
N ALA A 151 20.57 -8.56 -10.07
CA ALA A 151 19.65 -9.67 -10.14
C ALA A 151 18.20 -9.18 -10.22
N LYS A 152 17.42 -9.82 -11.07
CA LYS A 152 15.99 -9.55 -11.24
C LYS A 152 15.16 -10.72 -10.72
N ARG A 153 13.97 -10.43 -10.28
CA ARG A 153 12.97 -11.41 -9.82
C ARG A 153 11.63 -11.09 -10.49
N PRO A 154 10.88 -12.09 -10.97
CA PRO A 154 9.58 -11.85 -11.58
C PRO A 154 8.54 -11.47 -10.51
N ARG A 155 7.58 -10.64 -10.90
CA ARG A 155 6.34 -10.41 -10.15
C ARG A 155 5.36 -11.54 -10.46
N MET A 156 4.50 -11.88 -9.50
CA MET A 156 3.50 -12.93 -9.72
C MET A 156 2.40 -12.45 -10.68
N ILE A 157 1.77 -11.32 -10.40
CA ILE A 157 0.75 -10.70 -11.24
C ILE A 157 1.22 -9.30 -11.58
N SER A 158 1.26 -8.94 -12.87
CA SER A 158 1.73 -7.63 -13.31
C SER A 158 0.87 -7.08 -14.43
N PHE A 159 0.06 -6.04 -14.12
CA PHE A 159 -0.77 -5.34 -15.10
C PHE A 159 -0.38 -3.87 -15.20
N SER A 160 -0.35 -3.34 -16.42
CA SER A 160 0.01 -1.94 -16.66
C SER A 160 -0.96 -1.28 -17.64
N SER A 161 -1.47 -0.11 -17.29
CA SER A 161 -2.40 0.67 -18.14
C SER A 161 -3.63 -0.15 -18.56
N CYS A 162 -4.23 -0.86 -17.60
CA CYS A 162 -5.39 -1.72 -17.81
C CYS A 162 -6.66 -1.07 -17.25
N GLU A 163 -7.82 -1.53 -17.68
CA GLU A 163 -9.12 -1.03 -17.27
C GLU A 163 -10.04 -2.20 -16.85
N ARG A 164 -10.75 -2.04 -15.75
CA ARG A 164 -11.63 -3.06 -15.16
C ARG A 164 -10.89 -4.37 -14.88
N VAL A 165 -10.10 -4.36 -13.79
CA VAL A 165 -9.29 -5.49 -13.33
C VAL A 165 -9.92 -6.06 -12.06
N LEU A 166 -10.19 -7.36 -12.05
CA LEU A 166 -10.72 -8.09 -10.89
C LEU A 166 -9.75 -9.19 -10.45
N ILE A 167 -9.41 -9.24 -9.17
CA ILE A 167 -8.69 -10.36 -8.55
C ILE A 167 -9.50 -10.78 -7.33
N GLU A 168 -10.03 -12.01 -7.32
CA GLU A 168 -10.94 -12.43 -6.25
C GLU A 168 -10.82 -13.91 -5.84
N GLY A 169 -11.00 -14.16 -4.54
CA GLY A 169 -11.20 -15.49 -3.96
C GLY A 169 -9.95 -16.38 -3.91
N LEU A 170 -8.83 -15.94 -4.44
CA LEU A 170 -7.60 -16.72 -4.61
C LEU A 170 -6.70 -16.70 -3.37
N LEU A 171 -5.91 -17.78 -3.22
CA LEU A 171 -4.73 -17.84 -2.37
C LEU A 171 -3.47 -17.57 -3.21
N LEU A 172 -2.80 -16.44 -2.97
CA LEU A 172 -1.54 -16.08 -3.60
C LEU A 172 -0.39 -16.32 -2.63
N THR A 173 0.56 -17.18 -2.99
CA THR A 173 1.64 -17.56 -2.07
C THR A 173 3.02 -17.46 -2.70
N ASN A 174 4.00 -17.12 -1.86
CA ASN A 174 5.41 -17.25 -2.18
C ASN A 174 5.82 -16.57 -3.49
N SER A 175 5.36 -15.34 -3.74
CA SER A 175 5.85 -14.60 -4.90
C SER A 175 7.36 -14.39 -4.84
N PRO A 176 8.10 -14.52 -5.95
CA PRO A 176 9.51 -14.17 -6.00
C PRO A 176 9.80 -12.70 -5.67
N MET A 177 8.89 -11.80 -6.02
CA MET A 177 8.90 -10.37 -5.75
C MET A 177 7.47 -9.94 -5.38
N PHE A 178 6.91 -8.88 -5.94
CA PHE A 178 5.53 -8.43 -5.66
C PHE A 178 4.49 -9.49 -6.07
N HIS A 179 3.46 -9.69 -5.24
CA HIS A 179 2.35 -10.58 -5.58
C HIS A 179 1.44 -9.93 -6.63
N ILE A 180 0.92 -8.76 -6.35
CA ILE A 180 0.09 -7.98 -7.28
C ILE A 180 0.76 -6.64 -7.53
N ALA A 181 1.15 -6.39 -8.79
CA ALA A 181 1.77 -5.15 -9.24
C ALA A 181 0.92 -4.54 -10.36
N ILE A 182 0.21 -3.48 -10.06
CA ILE A 182 -0.66 -2.77 -11.01
C ILE A 182 -0.19 -1.32 -11.11
N SER A 183 0.02 -0.84 -12.33
CA SER A 183 0.62 0.47 -12.56
C SER A 183 0.13 1.14 -13.84
N GLY A 184 0.74 2.26 -14.19
CA GLY A 184 0.41 3.01 -15.40
C GLY A 184 -0.92 3.76 -15.26
N ARG A 185 -1.65 3.89 -16.36
CA ARG A 185 -2.95 4.57 -16.39
C ARG A 185 -4.11 3.63 -16.05
N THR A 186 -3.88 2.72 -15.13
CA THR A 186 -4.88 1.72 -14.74
C THR A 186 -6.03 2.35 -13.98
N CYS A 187 -7.24 1.88 -14.24
CA CYS A 187 -8.43 2.29 -13.50
C CYS A 187 -9.42 1.11 -13.33
N ASP A 188 -10.32 1.28 -12.35
CA ASP A 188 -11.33 0.29 -12.00
C ASP A 188 -10.71 -1.04 -11.58
N VAL A 189 -10.01 -1.03 -10.45
CA VAL A 189 -9.33 -2.20 -9.90
C VAL A 189 -10.09 -2.69 -8.66
N THR A 190 -10.45 -3.96 -8.65
CA THR A 190 -11.01 -4.64 -7.47
C THR A 190 -10.17 -5.84 -7.10
N VAL A 191 -9.67 -5.86 -5.85
CA VAL A 191 -9.06 -7.03 -5.20
C VAL A 191 -9.89 -7.37 -3.99
N ARG A 192 -10.54 -8.53 -3.97
CA ARG A 192 -11.45 -8.88 -2.88
C ARG A 192 -11.40 -10.36 -2.49
N GLY A 193 -11.53 -10.61 -1.19
CA GLY A 193 -11.56 -11.99 -0.65
C GLY A 193 -10.28 -12.78 -0.97
N VAL A 194 -9.14 -12.09 -1.11
CA VAL A 194 -7.86 -12.71 -1.48
C VAL A 194 -7.03 -12.94 -0.23
N THR A 195 -6.44 -14.13 -0.11
CA THR A 195 -5.43 -14.43 0.89
C THR A 195 -4.05 -14.34 0.27
N ILE A 196 -3.13 -13.52 0.84
CA ILE A 196 -1.76 -13.36 0.33
C ILE A 196 -0.75 -13.73 1.40
N ARG A 197 0.18 -14.62 1.08
CA ARG A 197 1.16 -15.15 2.03
C ARG A 197 2.56 -15.22 1.46
N ALA A 198 3.51 -14.70 2.22
CA ALA A 198 4.94 -14.94 2.12
C ALA A 198 5.57 -14.82 3.51
N ASN A 199 6.81 -15.28 3.67
CA ASN A 199 7.52 -15.14 4.93
C ASN A 199 7.71 -13.66 5.31
N ALA A 200 7.88 -13.38 6.59
CA ALA A 200 8.28 -12.04 7.02
C ALA A 200 9.69 -11.69 6.51
N SER A 201 9.99 -10.41 6.30
CA SER A 201 11.36 -9.95 5.98
C SER A 201 12.35 -10.18 7.13
N THR A 202 11.84 -10.46 8.31
CA THR A 202 12.59 -10.79 9.53
C THR A 202 12.63 -12.30 9.80
N ASP A 203 12.09 -13.12 8.90
CA ASP A 203 12.18 -14.58 9.02
C ASP A 203 13.65 -15.00 9.11
N PRO A 204 14.05 -15.78 10.13
CA PRO A 204 15.44 -16.10 10.37
C PRO A 204 16.05 -17.07 9.35
N VAL A 205 15.22 -17.79 8.61
CA VAL A 205 15.65 -18.82 7.65
C VAL A 205 15.52 -18.33 6.22
N ASN A 206 14.36 -17.82 5.86
CA ASN A 206 14.02 -17.41 4.50
C ASN A 206 13.33 -16.05 4.46
N PRO A 207 14.04 -14.92 4.71
CA PRO A 207 13.44 -13.59 4.68
C PRO A 207 13.00 -13.20 3.27
N SER A 208 11.74 -12.84 3.10
CA SER A 208 11.15 -12.58 1.77
C SER A 208 11.07 -11.08 1.46
N HIS A 209 12.21 -10.41 1.33
CA HIS A 209 12.23 -8.97 1.00
C HIS A 209 11.57 -8.66 -0.36
N ASN A 210 10.87 -7.52 -0.45
CA ASN A 210 10.14 -7.02 -1.62
C ASN A 210 9.07 -8.00 -2.12
N THR A 211 8.38 -8.65 -1.20
CA THR A 211 7.21 -9.47 -1.52
C THR A 211 5.93 -8.70 -1.24
N ASP A 212 5.90 -7.43 -1.67
CA ASP A 212 4.73 -6.56 -1.54
C ASP A 212 3.47 -7.30 -1.98
N ALA A 213 2.41 -7.20 -1.19
CA ALA A 213 1.19 -7.93 -1.51
C ALA A 213 0.41 -7.22 -2.63
N CYS A 214 0.08 -5.96 -2.43
CA CYS A 214 -0.67 -5.14 -3.37
C CYS A 214 0.09 -3.82 -3.63
N ASP A 215 0.91 -3.77 -4.68
CA ASP A 215 1.46 -2.53 -5.23
C ASP A 215 0.52 -2.07 -6.35
N VAL A 216 -0.49 -1.26 -5.97
CA VAL A 216 -1.60 -0.90 -6.87
C VAL A 216 -1.70 0.61 -7.02
N THR A 217 -1.22 1.11 -8.15
CA THR A 217 -1.28 2.51 -8.57
C THR A 217 -2.32 2.69 -9.67
N GLY A 218 -3.24 3.62 -9.50
CA GLY A 218 -4.31 3.88 -10.48
C GLY A 218 -5.47 4.67 -9.91
N LYS A 219 -6.62 4.59 -10.55
CA LYS A 219 -7.83 5.32 -10.16
C LYS A 219 -9.01 4.38 -9.92
N ARG A 220 -9.85 4.70 -8.94
CA ARG A 220 -11.01 3.87 -8.52
C ARG A 220 -10.57 2.46 -8.17
N ILE A 221 -9.98 2.33 -6.98
CA ILE A 221 -9.38 1.08 -6.48
C ILE A 221 -10.15 0.62 -5.25
N LEU A 222 -10.55 -0.63 -5.24
CA LEU A 222 -11.14 -1.33 -4.08
C LEU A 222 -10.25 -2.49 -3.67
N ILE A 223 -9.81 -2.48 -2.41
CA ILE A 223 -9.19 -3.64 -1.74
C ILE A 223 -10.09 -4.03 -0.58
N GLN A 224 -10.69 -5.20 -0.64
CA GLN A 224 -11.76 -5.57 0.31
C GLN A 224 -11.65 -7.02 0.78
N ASP A 225 -11.95 -7.26 2.06
CA ASP A 225 -12.07 -8.60 2.64
C ASP A 225 -10.81 -9.48 2.41
N CYS A 226 -9.61 -8.85 2.43
CA CYS A 226 -8.34 -9.52 2.19
C CYS A 226 -7.63 -9.88 3.49
N ASP A 227 -6.92 -11.01 3.50
CA ASP A 227 -6.06 -11.45 4.59
C ASP A 227 -4.62 -11.55 4.09
N ILE A 228 -3.72 -10.67 4.58
CA ILE A 228 -2.42 -10.41 3.98
C ILE A 228 -1.29 -10.49 5.02
N SER A 229 -0.30 -11.35 4.76
CA SER A 229 0.94 -11.43 5.55
C SER A 229 2.12 -11.72 4.63
N VAL A 230 3.07 -10.77 4.54
CA VAL A 230 4.16 -10.78 3.55
C VAL A 230 5.45 -10.18 4.13
N GLY A 231 6.50 -10.11 3.33
CA GLY A 231 7.80 -9.60 3.77
C GLY A 231 8.09 -8.15 3.37
N ASP A 232 7.10 -7.41 2.83
CA ASP A 232 7.24 -5.98 2.51
C ASP A 232 5.86 -5.30 2.63
N ASP A 233 5.54 -4.27 1.86
CA ASP A 233 4.28 -3.53 1.96
C ASP A 233 3.05 -4.46 1.78
N ASN A 234 2.12 -4.45 2.76
CA ASN A 234 0.87 -5.18 2.62
C ASN A 234 -0.03 -4.53 1.55
N TYR A 235 -0.01 -3.22 1.48
CA TYR A 235 -0.51 -2.41 0.38
C TYR A 235 0.45 -1.24 0.15
N THR A 236 0.68 -0.88 -1.11
CA THR A 236 1.34 0.38 -1.47
C THR A 236 0.80 0.94 -2.77
N CYS A 237 0.96 2.25 -2.96
CA CYS A 237 0.68 2.91 -4.23
C CYS A 237 1.64 4.07 -4.47
N GLY A 238 1.83 4.39 -5.74
CA GLY A 238 2.61 5.54 -6.19
C GLY A 238 1.77 6.73 -6.62
N GLY A 239 2.44 7.78 -7.10
CA GLY A 239 1.80 9.00 -7.59
C GLY A 239 0.87 8.76 -8.80
N GLY A 240 -0.14 9.61 -8.93
CA GLY A 240 -1.23 9.47 -9.90
C GLY A 240 -2.40 8.61 -9.40
N THR A 241 -2.35 8.18 -8.13
CA THR A 241 -3.41 7.37 -7.50
C THR A 241 -4.51 8.24 -6.93
N SER A 242 -5.76 7.86 -7.21
CA SER A 242 -6.93 8.50 -6.59
C SER A 242 -8.11 7.54 -6.41
N ASP A 243 -9.02 7.93 -5.52
CA ASP A 243 -10.28 7.24 -5.27
C ASP A 243 -10.06 5.78 -4.84
N VAL A 244 -9.35 5.62 -3.71
CA VAL A 244 -8.99 4.33 -3.13
C VAL A 244 -9.83 4.05 -1.90
N LEU A 245 -10.40 2.86 -1.83
CA LEU A 245 -11.01 2.30 -0.64
C LEU A 245 -10.36 0.97 -0.28
N ILE A 246 -9.81 0.90 0.93
CA ILE A 246 -9.32 -0.33 1.54
C ILE A 246 -10.21 -0.62 2.75
N THR A 247 -10.89 -1.75 2.77
CA THR A 247 -11.86 -2.05 3.82
C THR A 247 -11.90 -3.52 4.21
N ASN A 248 -12.20 -3.78 5.49
CA ASN A 248 -12.36 -5.13 6.06
C ASN A 248 -11.14 -6.04 5.84
N CYS A 249 -9.92 -5.48 5.82
CA CYS A 249 -8.71 -6.25 5.62
C CYS A 249 -8.00 -6.56 6.94
N THR A 250 -7.38 -7.74 6.99
CA THR A 250 -6.49 -8.16 8.07
C THR A 250 -5.05 -8.21 7.57
N TYR A 251 -4.15 -7.53 8.28
CA TYR A 251 -2.73 -7.47 7.96
C TYR A 251 -1.93 -8.18 9.04
N GLY A 252 -1.13 -9.17 8.62
CA GLY A 252 -0.13 -9.84 9.44
C GLY A 252 1.25 -9.18 9.27
N TYR A 253 2.32 -9.99 9.18
CA TYR A 253 3.65 -9.43 8.90
C TYR A 253 3.66 -8.60 7.62
N GLY A 254 4.56 -7.62 7.58
CA GLY A 254 4.75 -6.68 6.48
C GLY A 254 4.88 -5.25 6.96
N HIS A 255 4.87 -4.30 6.02
CA HIS A 255 5.06 -2.90 6.34
C HIS A 255 3.75 -2.12 6.50
N GLY A 256 2.60 -2.79 6.60
CA GLY A 256 1.29 -2.17 6.74
C GLY A 256 0.77 -1.54 5.43
N VAL A 257 -0.11 -0.56 5.57
CA VAL A 257 -0.66 0.20 4.43
C VAL A 257 0.21 1.42 4.16
N SER A 258 0.85 1.42 3.00
CA SER A 258 1.82 2.44 2.59
C SER A 258 1.32 3.33 1.45
N ILE A 259 1.77 4.55 1.43
CA ILE A 259 1.73 5.47 0.30
C ILE A 259 3.17 5.84 -0.06
N GLY A 260 3.56 5.66 -1.33
CA GLY A 260 4.89 6.03 -1.84
C GLY A 260 5.93 4.91 -1.72
N SER A 261 7.19 5.23 -1.92
CA SER A 261 7.87 6.55 -1.88
C SER A 261 7.73 7.42 -3.13
N PRO A 262 7.61 6.95 -4.38
CA PRO A 262 7.33 7.83 -5.50
C PRO A 262 5.90 8.37 -5.37
N THR A 263 5.76 9.69 -5.17
CA THR A 263 4.45 10.35 -5.05
C THR A 263 4.25 11.46 -6.09
N SER A 264 5.16 11.58 -7.06
CA SER A 264 5.03 12.51 -8.19
C SER A 264 3.74 12.22 -8.97
N GLY A 265 2.95 13.26 -9.26
CA GLY A 265 1.60 13.12 -9.82
C GLY A 265 0.49 13.15 -8.76
N GLY A 266 0.85 13.17 -7.48
CA GLY A 266 -0.07 13.31 -6.36
C GLY A 266 -0.89 12.07 -6.01
N ILE A 267 -1.51 12.09 -4.82
CA ILE A 267 -2.41 11.03 -4.33
C ILE A 267 -3.57 11.71 -3.61
N SER A 268 -4.79 11.28 -3.88
CA SER A 268 -5.96 11.90 -3.28
C SER A 268 -7.15 10.95 -3.11
N ASN A 269 -8.07 11.30 -2.19
CA ASN A 269 -9.26 10.49 -1.91
C ASN A 269 -8.89 9.05 -1.55
N PHE A 270 -8.07 8.89 -0.51
CA PHE A 270 -7.57 7.58 -0.07
C PHE A 270 -8.18 7.25 1.29
N THR A 271 -8.93 6.18 1.37
CA THR A 271 -9.61 5.75 2.60
C THR A 271 -9.22 4.33 2.99
N VAL A 272 -8.83 4.15 4.26
CA VAL A 272 -8.67 2.85 4.91
C VAL A 272 -9.64 2.79 6.08
N ILE A 273 -10.49 1.77 6.12
CA ILE A 273 -11.53 1.65 7.13
C ILE A 273 -11.77 0.18 7.53
N HIS A 274 -12.12 -0.05 8.81
CA HIS A 274 -12.43 -1.38 9.35
C HIS A 274 -11.30 -2.41 9.14
N CYS A 275 -10.04 -2.00 9.30
CA CYS A 275 -8.90 -2.89 9.12
C CYS A 275 -8.18 -3.21 10.42
N THR A 276 -7.59 -4.40 10.49
CA THR A 276 -6.79 -4.86 11.63
C THR A 276 -5.34 -5.10 11.21
N PHE A 277 -4.40 -4.78 12.12
CA PHE A 277 -2.97 -4.94 11.90
C PHE A 277 -2.38 -5.74 13.06
N ASN A 278 -1.69 -6.82 12.75
CA ASN A 278 -1.06 -7.69 13.75
C ASN A 278 0.40 -7.97 13.36
N ASN A 279 1.35 -7.54 14.18
CA ASN A 279 2.79 -7.76 13.96
C ASN A 279 3.36 -7.10 12.70
N THR A 280 2.69 -6.10 12.12
CA THR A 280 3.28 -5.29 11.05
C THR A 280 4.37 -4.38 11.60
N ASP A 281 5.37 -4.02 10.81
CA ASP A 281 6.38 -3.06 11.25
C ASP A 281 5.90 -1.60 11.21
N SER A 282 4.86 -1.32 10.45
CA SER A 282 4.11 -0.06 10.47
C SER A 282 2.61 -0.33 10.36
N GLY A 283 1.79 0.56 10.89
CA GLY A 283 0.34 0.56 10.62
C GLY A 283 0.05 1.30 9.31
N ILE A 284 -0.08 2.61 9.41
CA ILE A 284 -0.23 3.53 8.28
C ILE A 284 1.11 4.21 8.02
N ARG A 285 1.60 4.11 6.78
CA ARG A 285 2.91 4.63 6.40
C ARG A 285 2.82 5.54 5.16
N ILE A 286 3.02 6.83 5.33
CA ILE A 286 3.09 7.81 4.24
C ILE A 286 4.55 8.24 4.09
N LYS A 287 5.18 7.90 2.96
CA LYS A 287 6.61 8.12 2.71
C LYS A 287 6.85 8.77 1.36
N SER A 288 7.71 9.78 1.31
CA SER A 288 8.24 10.35 0.07
C SER A 288 9.58 11.03 0.31
N ASP A 289 10.14 11.63 -0.72
CA ASP A 289 11.38 12.40 -0.64
C ASP A 289 11.32 13.63 -1.56
N ARG A 290 12.26 14.57 -1.37
CA ARG A 290 12.33 15.84 -2.08
C ARG A 290 12.52 15.75 -3.59
N ASP A 291 12.92 14.58 -4.10
CA ASP A 291 13.17 14.34 -5.54
C ASP A 291 12.04 13.58 -6.24
N ARG A 292 11.02 13.12 -5.47
CA ARG A 292 9.95 12.27 -5.98
C ARG A 292 8.57 12.55 -5.38
N GLY A 293 8.41 13.71 -4.77
CA GLY A 293 7.21 14.15 -4.09
C GLY A 293 6.11 14.66 -5.03
N GLY A 294 4.94 14.82 -4.47
CA GLY A 294 3.74 15.41 -5.06
C GLY A 294 2.75 15.78 -3.96
N LEU A 295 1.56 16.23 -4.35
CA LEU A 295 0.50 16.59 -3.42
C LEU A 295 -0.28 15.36 -2.94
N LEU A 296 -0.24 15.08 -1.64
CA LEU A 296 -1.04 14.08 -0.96
C LEU A 296 -2.11 14.78 -0.12
N GLN A 297 -3.37 14.49 -0.40
CA GLN A 297 -4.48 15.17 0.28
C GLN A 297 -5.75 14.32 0.36
N ARG A 298 -6.63 14.66 1.32
CA ARG A 298 -7.89 13.94 1.58
C ARG A 298 -7.62 12.45 1.84
N LEU A 299 -6.79 12.20 2.87
CA LEU A 299 -6.44 10.85 3.32
C LEU A 299 -7.21 10.55 4.61
N SER A 300 -7.90 9.43 4.68
CA SER A 300 -8.78 9.08 5.78
C SER A 300 -8.51 7.67 6.28
N TYR A 301 -8.23 7.54 7.57
CA TYR A 301 -7.91 6.28 8.26
C TYR A 301 -8.85 6.13 9.44
N ARG A 302 -9.82 5.20 9.34
CA ARG A 302 -10.92 5.10 10.30
C ARG A 302 -11.12 3.68 10.81
N ASP A 303 -11.59 3.55 12.05
CA ASP A 303 -11.98 2.27 12.63
C ASP A 303 -10.88 1.20 12.49
N LEU A 304 -9.66 1.56 12.93
CA LEU A 304 -8.49 0.70 12.81
C LEU A 304 -8.09 0.14 14.17
N CYS A 305 -7.77 -1.14 14.21
CA CYS A 305 -7.21 -1.84 15.37
C CYS A 305 -5.81 -2.36 15.04
N MET A 306 -4.81 -1.99 15.85
CA MET A 306 -3.42 -2.34 15.62
C MET A 306 -2.82 -2.99 16.88
N THR A 307 -2.30 -4.21 16.76
CA THR A 307 -1.70 -4.95 17.86
C THR A 307 -0.27 -5.32 17.51
N ASN A 308 0.66 -5.01 18.42
CA ASN A 308 2.09 -5.33 18.28
C ASN A 308 2.68 -4.76 16.95
N VAL A 309 2.43 -3.47 16.68
CA VAL A 309 2.88 -2.79 15.46
C VAL A 309 4.14 -1.98 15.72
N GLY A 310 5.12 -2.04 14.84
CA GLY A 310 6.41 -1.37 15.04
C GLY A 310 6.31 0.15 15.11
N CYS A 311 5.47 0.77 14.24
CA CYS A 311 5.15 2.20 14.27
C CYS A 311 3.70 2.41 13.77
N PRO A 312 2.72 2.62 14.65
CA PRO A 312 1.32 2.73 14.27
C PRO A 312 1.01 3.80 13.22
N ILE A 313 1.53 5.01 13.40
CA ILE A 313 1.36 6.13 12.47
C ILE A 313 2.73 6.64 12.06
N LEU A 314 3.05 6.55 10.78
CA LEU A 314 4.34 6.96 10.22
C LEU A 314 4.15 7.83 8.99
N ILE A 315 4.32 9.14 9.15
CA ILE A 315 4.23 10.14 8.09
C ILE A 315 5.59 10.85 8.00
N TYR A 316 6.32 10.69 6.88
CA TYR A 316 7.60 11.35 6.73
C TYR A 316 7.96 11.68 5.29
N ALA A 317 8.51 12.89 5.11
CA ALA A 317 8.79 13.50 3.81
C ALA A 317 10.28 13.46 3.43
N ALA A 318 11.09 12.69 4.14
CA ALA A 318 12.53 12.56 3.94
C ALA A 318 12.97 11.08 3.96
N TYR A 319 12.29 10.24 3.19
CA TYR A 319 12.41 8.79 3.23
C TYR A 319 13.83 8.30 2.92
N MET A 320 14.45 8.79 1.87
CA MET A 320 15.80 8.34 1.46
C MET A 320 16.88 8.87 2.41
N ALA A 321 16.72 10.09 2.92
CA ALA A 321 17.62 10.66 3.92
C ALA A 321 17.53 9.86 5.22
N THR A 322 16.30 9.54 5.68
CA THR A 322 16.09 8.75 6.89
C THR A 322 16.63 7.32 6.76
N ASN A 323 16.52 6.70 5.60
CA ASN A 323 17.10 5.36 5.38
C ASN A 323 18.63 5.35 5.40
N ARG A 324 19.28 6.44 5.02
CA ARG A 324 20.76 6.56 5.00
C ARG A 324 21.33 7.06 6.31
N GLU A 325 20.71 8.10 6.88
CA GLU A 325 21.22 8.82 8.05
C GLU A 325 20.58 8.31 9.36
N TYR A 326 19.34 7.85 9.31
CA TYR A 326 18.55 7.43 10.48
C TYR A 326 17.93 6.06 10.26
N ARG A 327 18.75 5.03 10.17
CA ARG A 327 18.32 3.63 9.99
C ARG A 327 17.32 3.14 11.04
N ALA A 328 17.19 3.84 12.14
CA ALA A 328 16.21 3.56 13.17
C ALA A 328 15.31 4.78 13.37
N LEU A 329 14.06 4.71 12.93
CA LEU A 329 13.04 5.74 13.20
C LEU A 329 12.92 6.09 14.69
N ASN A 330 13.29 5.15 15.56
CA ASN A 330 13.33 5.36 17.02
C ASN A 330 14.45 6.30 17.49
N SER A 331 15.46 6.59 16.66
CA SER A 331 16.55 7.52 16.99
C SER A 331 16.25 8.97 16.60
N LEU A 332 15.15 9.23 15.88
CA LEU A 332 14.73 10.58 15.56
C LEU A 332 14.24 11.31 16.81
N THR A 333 14.95 12.36 17.19
CA THR A 333 14.71 13.15 18.39
C THR A 333 14.31 14.58 18.04
N PRO A 334 13.71 15.35 18.97
CA PRO A 334 13.48 16.78 18.79
C PRO A 334 14.75 17.56 18.37
N ALA A 335 15.91 17.20 18.93
CA ALA A 335 17.19 17.85 18.60
C ALA A 335 17.60 17.64 17.15
N ILE A 336 17.40 16.44 16.60
CA ILE A 336 17.65 16.15 15.19
C ILE A 336 16.67 16.93 14.31
N ALA A 337 15.38 16.94 14.67
CA ALA A 337 14.40 17.72 13.94
C ALA A 337 14.72 19.22 13.94
N ALA A 338 15.17 19.78 15.06
CA ALA A 338 15.51 21.19 15.19
C ALA A 338 16.62 21.65 14.24
N THR A 339 17.50 20.75 13.84
CA THR A 339 18.67 21.06 12.97
C THR A 339 18.51 20.52 11.55
N TYR A 340 17.34 19.96 11.21
CA TYR A 340 17.12 19.39 9.88
C TYR A 340 17.20 20.48 8.79
N PRO A 341 18.03 20.32 7.75
CA PRO A 341 18.33 21.39 6.83
C PRO A 341 17.14 21.76 5.93
N ARG A 342 16.84 23.03 5.86
CA ARG A 342 15.91 23.60 4.89
C ARG A 342 16.48 23.53 3.48
N ARG A 343 15.65 23.25 2.47
CA ARG A 343 15.99 23.29 1.05
C ARG A 343 15.02 24.15 0.25
N GLU A 344 15.33 24.43 -0.99
CA GLU A 344 14.43 25.10 -1.91
C GLU A 344 13.20 24.21 -2.20
N VAL A 345 12.03 24.84 -2.28
CA VAL A 345 10.78 24.17 -2.69
C VAL A 345 10.79 24.02 -4.21
N THR A 346 10.55 22.80 -4.67
CA THR A 346 10.46 22.47 -6.11
C THR A 346 9.12 21.80 -6.38
N GLU A 347 8.80 21.55 -7.65
CA GLU A 347 7.62 20.77 -8.05
C GLU A 347 7.64 19.32 -7.52
N LYS A 348 8.82 18.83 -7.12
CA LYS A 348 9.02 17.49 -6.54
C LYS A 348 9.05 17.49 -5.01
N THR A 349 8.88 18.63 -4.37
CA THR A 349 8.79 18.70 -2.90
C THR A 349 7.47 18.05 -2.47
N PRO A 350 7.49 17.03 -1.57
CA PRO A 350 6.27 16.40 -1.11
C PRO A 350 5.43 17.35 -0.26
N ILE A 351 4.14 17.41 -0.54
CA ILE A 351 3.14 18.20 0.17
C ILE A 351 2.13 17.25 0.78
N TYR A 352 1.99 17.23 2.10
CA TYR A 352 1.04 16.39 2.83
C TYR A 352 0.03 17.26 3.57
N ARG A 353 -1.25 17.06 3.28
CA ARG A 353 -2.31 17.80 3.96
C ARG A 353 -3.63 17.05 4.01
N ASP A 354 -4.52 17.53 4.87
CA ASP A 354 -5.89 17.04 5.00
C ASP A 354 -5.92 15.53 5.30
N ILE A 355 -5.33 15.17 6.46
CA ILE A 355 -5.16 13.78 6.91
C ILE A 355 -5.99 13.56 8.17
N LEU A 356 -6.88 12.58 8.14
CA LEU A 356 -7.75 12.18 9.23
C LEU A 356 -7.40 10.80 9.77
N PHE A 357 -7.20 10.70 11.06
CA PHE A 357 -7.28 9.46 11.83
C PHE A 357 -8.47 9.53 12.76
N SER A 358 -9.39 8.58 12.68
CA SER A 358 -10.60 8.58 13.51
C SER A 358 -10.91 7.19 14.02
N ASN A 359 -11.19 7.05 15.31
CA ASN A 359 -11.47 5.78 15.98
C ASN A 359 -10.36 4.75 15.73
N VAL A 360 -9.12 5.08 16.12
CA VAL A 360 -7.95 4.22 15.96
C VAL A 360 -7.44 3.80 17.33
N THR A 361 -7.33 2.50 17.54
CA THR A 361 -6.66 1.94 18.72
C THR A 361 -5.42 1.18 18.30
N ALA A 362 -4.26 1.55 18.86
CA ALA A 362 -3.00 0.92 18.50
C ALA A 362 -2.12 0.64 19.72
N MET A 363 -1.48 -0.53 19.70
CA MET A 363 -0.44 -0.92 20.62
C MET A 363 0.85 -1.18 19.84
N ALA A 364 1.88 -0.38 20.12
CA ALA A 364 3.19 -0.53 19.52
C ALA A 364 3.94 -1.74 20.08
N GLN A 365 4.90 -2.24 19.34
CA GLN A 365 5.85 -3.25 19.83
C GLN A 365 6.70 -2.69 20.99
N PRO A 366 7.19 -3.55 21.88
CA PRO A 366 8.07 -3.13 22.99
C PRO A 366 9.27 -2.30 22.49
N GLY A 367 9.59 -1.22 23.20
CA GLY A 367 10.67 -0.30 22.86
C GLY A 367 10.40 0.65 21.69
N ARG A 368 9.19 0.61 21.10
CA ARG A 368 8.83 1.41 19.93
C ARG A 368 8.05 2.67 20.30
N ARG A 369 7.91 3.57 19.33
CA ARG A 369 7.19 4.85 19.46
C ARG A 369 5.73 4.74 19.10
N ALA A 370 4.93 5.64 19.64
CA ALA A 370 3.52 5.77 19.31
C ALA A 370 3.28 6.17 17.84
N GLY A 371 4.20 6.92 17.27
CA GLY A 371 4.12 7.36 15.88
C GLY A 371 5.13 8.46 15.56
N LEU A 372 5.15 8.85 14.28
CA LEU A 372 5.97 9.94 13.77
C LEU A 372 5.20 10.69 12.68
N ILE A 373 5.08 12.01 12.84
CA ILE A 373 4.60 12.93 11.81
C ILE A 373 5.72 13.92 11.55
N TRP A 374 6.43 13.77 10.42
CA TRP A 374 7.59 14.57 10.11
C TRP A 374 7.51 15.17 8.70
N GLY A 375 7.20 16.46 8.64
CA GLY A 375 7.27 17.26 7.42
C GLY A 375 8.70 17.74 7.13
N LEU A 376 8.80 18.73 6.24
CA LEU A 376 10.07 19.38 5.88
C LEU A 376 10.11 20.81 6.45
N PRO A 377 11.29 21.35 6.75
CA PRO A 377 11.42 22.75 7.19
C PRO A 377 10.87 23.74 6.17
N GLU A 378 10.95 23.41 4.89
CA GLU A 378 10.41 24.19 3.76
C GLU A 378 8.95 23.88 3.44
N MET A 379 8.43 22.69 3.84
CA MET A 379 7.10 22.22 3.52
C MET A 379 6.56 21.38 4.67
N ALA A 380 5.88 22.02 5.59
CA ALA A 380 5.27 21.35 6.74
C ALA A 380 4.11 20.44 6.33
N VAL A 381 3.89 19.36 7.08
CA VAL A 381 2.62 18.61 7.03
C VAL A 381 1.52 19.50 7.61
N THR A 382 0.36 19.57 6.95
CA THR A 382 -0.71 20.48 7.38
C THR A 382 -2.07 19.80 7.53
N ASN A 383 -2.91 20.32 8.42
CA ASN A 383 -4.28 19.85 8.62
C ASN A 383 -4.35 18.35 8.95
N VAL A 384 -3.74 17.95 10.05
CA VAL A 384 -3.84 16.57 10.56
C VAL A 384 -4.82 16.54 11.73
N LEU A 385 -5.84 15.71 11.62
CA LEU A 385 -6.81 15.49 12.71
C LEU A 385 -6.68 14.06 13.23
N LEU A 386 -6.39 13.94 14.54
CA LEU A 386 -6.51 12.70 15.29
C LEU A 386 -7.76 12.83 16.17
N GLN A 387 -8.80 12.06 15.90
CA GLN A 387 -10.07 12.08 16.61
C GLN A 387 -10.37 10.70 17.18
N GLN A 388 -10.54 10.59 18.48
CA GLN A 388 -10.75 9.31 19.17
C GLN A 388 -9.63 8.29 18.87
N VAL A 389 -8.37 8.76 18.94
CA VAL A 389 -7.18 7.94 18.67
C VAL A 389 -6.51 7.59 20.00
N THR A 390 -6.33 6.30 20.26
CA THR A 390 -5.57 5.81 21.41
C THR A 390 -4.33 5.06 20.93
N LEU A 391 -3.14 5.57 21.25
CA LEU A 391 -1.86 4.93 20.96
C LEU A 391 -1.15 4.57 22.25
N THR A 392 -0.80 3.30 22.44
CA THR A 392 -0.01 2.81 23.57
C THR A 392 1.37 2.41 23.08
N ALA A 393 2.44 2.96 23.68
CA ALA A 393 3.81 2.75 23.24
C ALA A 393 4.83 3.08 24.33
N ASP A 394 6.06 2.61 24.20
CA ASP A 394 7.15 2.92 25.13
C ASP A 394 7.80 4.29 24.86
N LYS A 395 7.57 4.90 23.69
CA LYS A 395 8.11 6.20 23.30
C LYS A 395 7.02 7.10 22.73
N SER A 396 7.29 8.39 22.76
CA SER A 396 6.40 9.47 22.34
C SER A 396 5.83 9.35 20.92
N LEU A 397 4.71 10.02 20.66
CA LEU A 397 4.34 10.48 19.32
C LEU A 397 5.22 11.70 18.98
N GLY A 398 6.08 11.59 17.97
CA GLY A 398 6.89 12.70 17.47
C GLY A 398 6.14 13.49 16.40
N ILE A 399 6.08 14.82 16.55
CA ILE A 399 5.45 15.73 15.57
C ILE A 399 6.44 16.85 15.23
N TYR A 400 6.96 16.84 14.01
CA TYR A 400 8.00 17.75 13.57
C TYR A 400 7.65 18.39 12.22
N TYR A 401 7.87 19.71 12.11
CA TYR A 401 7.50 20.49 10.93
C TYR A 401 6.07 20.19 10.46
N ALA A 402 5.11 20.44 11.38
CA ALA A 402 3.70 20.23 11.13
C ALA A 402 2.88 21.40 11.63
N GLN A 403 1.82 21.78 10.90
CA GLN A 403 0.95 22.89 11.23
C GLN A 403 -0.51 22.45 11.26
N ASN A 404 -1.30 23.06 12.14
CA ASN A 404 -2.70 22.72 12.34
C ASN A 404 -2.91 21.23 12.60
N VAL A 405 -2.14 20.65 13.52
CA VAL A 405 -2.35 19.30 14.04
C VAL A 405 -3.31 19.39 15.21
N ARG A 406 -4.42 18.68 15.13
CA ARG A 406 -5.45 18.67 16.18
C ARG A 406 -5.61 17.26 16.72
N MET A 407 -5.62 17.14 18.03
CA MET A 407 -5.93 15.92 18.77
C MET A 407 -7.20 16.14 19.56
N VAL A 408 -8.27 15.46 19.20
CA VAL A 408 -9.61 15.57 19.82
C VAL A 408 -9.96 14.21 20.41
N ASP A 409 -10.31 14.17 21.69
CA ASP A 409 -10.62 12.92 22.42
C ASP A 409 -9.56 11.81 22.19
N SER A 410 -8.29 12.21 22.12
CA SER A 410 -7.20 11.33 21.74
C SER A 410 -6.14 11.21 22.83
N HIS A 411 -5.62 10.00 23.02
CA HIS A 411 -4.71 9.66 24.11
C HIS A 411 -3.44 8.96 23.62
N ILE A 412 -2.28 9.47 24.01
CA ILE A 412 -1.00 8.78 23.86
C ILE A 412 -0.60 8.24 25.21
N ARG A 413 -0.56 6.94 25.37
CA ARG A 413 -0.22 6.26 26.63
C ARG A 413 1.24 5.79 26.56
N THR A 414 2.07 6.33 27.47
CA THR A 414 3.49 6.00 27.62
C THR A 414 3.79 5.62 29.06
N PRO A 415 4.91 4.94 29.35
CA PRO A 415 5.36 4.67 30.72
C PRO A 415 5.56 5.96 31.53
N THR A 416 5.47 5.85 32.85
CA THR A 416 5.72 6.97 33.77
C THR A 416 7.10 7.58 33.48
N GLY A 417 7.16 8.90 33.39
CA GLY A 417 8.38 9.66 33.09
C GLY A 417 8.71 9.83 31.62
N VAL A 418 7.96 9.20 30.72
CA VAL A 418 8.09 9.41 29.26
C VAL A 418 7.03 10.43 28.81
N ASN A 419 7.47 11.53 28.19
CA ASN A 419 6.54 12.50 27.61
C ASN A 419 5.74 11.85 26.48
N PRO A 420 4.39 11.87 26.52
CA PRO A 420 3.57 11.28 25.46
C PRO A 420 3.76 11.92 24.09
N LEU A 421 4.08 13.22 24.07
CA LEU A 421 4.18 14.01 22.83
C LEU A 421 5.50 14.77 22.78
N ASP A 422 6.30 14.52 21.76
CA ASP A 422 7.48 15.32 21.39
C ASP A 422 7.16 16.17 20.18
N SER A 423 7.35 17.48 20.27
CA SER A 423 7.09 18.38 19.15
C SER A 423 8.20 19.43 18.98
N THR A 424 8.57 19.69 17.71
CA THR A 424 9.55 20.73 17.35
C THR A 424 9.14 21.32 16.00
N HIS A 425 9.09 22.66 15.91
CA HIS A 425 8.59 23.37 14.74
C HIS A 425 7.17 22.90 14.33
N ALA A 426 6.34 22.62 15.31
CA ALA A 426 4.99 22.12 15.10
C ALA A 426 3.97 22.91 15.89
N GLN A 427 2.78 23.09 15.30
CA GLN A 427 1.61 23.64 15.96
C GLN A 427 0.63 22.51 16.24
N VAL A 428 0.47 22.16 17.52
CA VAL A 428 -0.39 21.07 17.97
C VAL A 428 -1.40 21.61 18.96
N LEU A 429 -2.68 21.35 18.71
CA LEU A 429 -3.78 21.64 19.61
C LEU A 429 -4.36 20.34 20.15
N VAL A 430 -4.27 20.16 21.45
CA VAL A 430 -4.87 19.03 22.16
C VAL A 430 -6.14 19.52 22.84
N THR A 431 -7.28 18.94 22.47
CA THR A 431 -8.56 19.19 23.12
C THR A 431 -8.90 17.95 23.94
N PRO A 432 -8.95 18.06 25.28
CA PRO A 432 -9.36 16.93 26.12
C PRO A 432 -10.83 16.56 25.85
N PRO A 433 -11.23 15.35 26.24
CA PRO A 433 -12.61 14.87 26.12
C PRO A 433 -13.61 15.68 26.93
#